data_7de9e93648003dd882de718d4a247fca
#
_entry.id   7de9e93648003dd882de718d4a247fca
#
_cell.length_a   1.000
_cell.length_b   1.000
_cell.length_c   1.000
_cell.angle_alpha   90.00
_cell.angle_beta   90.00
_cell.angle_gamma   90.00
#
_symmetry.space_group_name_H-M   'P 1'
#
loop_
_entity.id
_entity.type
_entity.pdbx_description
1 polymer ?
#
loop_
_entity_poly.entity_id
_entity_poly.type
_entity_poly.pdbx_seq_one_letter_code
_entity_poly.pdbx_strand_id
1 'polypeptide(L)'
;STHCISSAASDVYKRQIYEMHHRDFSVDSTSGVKNKGKYLALTEHGTMNSDKLLTGIDHLIELGVTHVHLLPSFDYASVDETRLNENSYNWGYDPQNYNVPDGSYATDPYQPATRVKEFKQMVQALHKAGIRVIMDVVYNHTFNTDESNFERTVPGYFYRQKEDKTLANGSGCGNETASERLMMRKFMVESVLYWIKEYHVDGFRFDLMGIHDIETMNEIRKAVNAVDPTICIYGEGWAAEAPQYPADSLAMKGNIAQIPGVAVFSDELRDGLCGPVGDKRKGAFLAGIPGGEMSIKFGIAGAIEHPQVQCDSVNYTQKPWAKQPVQMISYVSCHDGLCLVDRLKASMPDITPEQLIRLDKLAQTVVFTSQGIPFIYAGEEIMRDKQGVDNSYKSPDAVNAIDWRRKTTNGDVFMYYKRLIDLRKSHPAFRMGDAGQVRKHLEFLPVEGSNLIAFRLKDHANGDHWEDIIVAFNSRPTPARLTIPVGKYTVVCKDGVIDVRGLGIQNGPEVIIPGQSALILYK
;
A
#
# COMPACT_ATOMS: atom_id res chain seq x y z
N SER A 1 10.65 -21.78 19.69
CA SER A 1 9.56 -22.49 19.03
C SER A 1 9.75 -22.37 17.53
N THR A 2 10.07 -23.49 16.90
CA THR A 2 10.26 -23.69 15.48
C THR A 2 8.98 -23.31 14.73
N HIS A 3 8.95 -22.18 14.05
CA HIS A 3 7.92 -21.88 13.07
C HIS A 3 8.08 -22.85 11.90
N CYS A 4 7.00 -23.48 11.49
CA CYS A 4 6.97 -24.35 10.32
C CYS A 4 7.40 -23.60 9.07
N ILE A 5 8.60 -23.84 8.61
CA ILE A 5 9.22 -23.20 7.43
C ILE A 5 8.62 -23.71 6.09
N SER A 6 7.74 -24.72 6.12
CA SER A 6 7.23 -25.36 4.88
C SER A 6 6.13 -24.62 4.13
N SER A 7 5.59 -23.51 4.66
CA SER A 7 4.58 -22.69 3.95
C SER A 7 5.13 -21.34 3.43
N ALA A 8 6.38 -21.00 3.75
CA ALA A 8 6.93 -19.65 3.60
C ALA A 8 6.98 -19.16 2.15
N ALA A 9 7.34 -20.01 1.19
CA ALA A 9 7.44 -19.60 -0.21
C ALA A 9 6.07 -19.25 -0.83
N SER A 10 4.99 -19.90 -0.38
CA SER A 10 3.64 -19.59 -0.86
C SER A 10 3.07 -18.29 -0.28
N ASP A 11 3.57 -17.83 0.88
CA ASP A 11 3.03 -16.65 1.57
C ASP A 11 3.54 -15.33 0.98
N VAL A 12 4.73 -15.31 0.38
CA VAL A 12 5.30 -14.11 -0.24
C VAL A 12 4.39 -13.53 -1.31
N TYR A 13 3.72 -14.37 -2.10
CA TYR A 13 2.82 -13.94 -3.18
C TYR A 13 1.38 -13.70 -2.71
N LYS A 14 1.04 -14.05 -1.46
CA LYS A 14 -0.32 -13.84 -0.90
C LYS A 14 -0.47 -12.52 -0.15
N ARG A 15 0.53 -11.66 -0.20
CA ARG A 15 0.53 -10.41 0.55
C ARG A 15 -0.60 -9.50 0.10
N GLN A 16 -1.36 -8.99 1.07
CA GLN A 16 -2.23 -7.82 0.93
C GLN A 16 -1.91 -6.90 2.10
N ILE A 17 -1.57 -5.66 1.80
CA ILE A 17 -1.09 -4.70 2.78
C ILE A 17 -2.22 -3.73 3.11
N TYR A 18 -2.45 -3.51 4.39
CA TYR A 18 -3.41 -2.55 4.93
C TYR A 18 -2.65 -1.50 5.73
N GLU A 19 -2.52 -0.29 5.18
CA GLU A 19 -1.83 0.83 5.80
C GLU A 19 -2.72 1.53 6.82
N MET A 20 -2.23 1.74 8.03
CA MET A 20 -2.98 2.42 9.07
C MET A 20 -2.10 3.21 10.04
N HIS A 21 -2.69 4.23 10.65
CA HIS A 21 -2.13 4.97 11.76
C HIS A 21 -2.76 4.50 13.08
N HIS A 22 -1.97 4.32 14.13
CA HIS A 22 -2.43 3.83 15.44
C HIS A 22 -3.63 4.61 15.99
N ARG A 23 -3.56 5.94 15.90
CA ARG A 23 -4.61 6.80 16.44
C ARG A 23 -5.84 6.82 15.54
N ASP A 24 -5.67 7.01 14.24
CA ASP A 24 -6.77 7.07 13.26
C ASP A 24 -7.72 5.88 13.37
N PHE A 25 -7.11 4.71 13.53
CA PHE A 25 -7.83 3.44 13.46
C PHE A 25 -8.79 3.20 14.63
N SER A 26 -8.50 3.77 15.81
CA SER A 26 -9.23 3.41 17.03
C SER A 26 -9.72 4.57 17.88
N VAL A 27 -9.27 5.83 17.62
CA VAL A 27 -9.56 6.96 18.52
C VAL A 27 -11.01 7.39 18.49
N ASP A 28 -11.72 7.21 17.37
CA ASP A 28 -13.11 7.64 17.24
C ASP A 28 -14.01 6.94 18.26
N SER A 29 -15.01 7.67 18.76
CA SER A 29 -15.95 7.16 19.76
C SER A 29 -16.75 5.95 19.27
N THR A 30 -16.94 5.83 17.95
CA THR A 30 -17.70 4.74 17.32
C THR A 30 -16.91 3.47 17.15
N SER A 31 -15.60 3.46 17.48
CA SER A 31 -14.75 2.27 17.37
C SER A 31 -15.09 1.15 18.36
N GLY A 32 -15.75 1.48 19.48
CA GLY A 32 -15.99 0.52 20.56
C GLY A 32 -14.73 0.05 21.31
N VAL A 33 -13.56 0.56 20.93
CA VAL A 33 -12.26 0.24 21.53
C VAL A 33 -12.12 0.98 22.87
N LYS A 34 -11.56 0.33 23.86
CA LYS A 34 -11.28 0.92 25.19
C LYS A 34 -9.99 1.74 25.17
N ASN A 35 -8.90 1.16 24.67
CA ASN A 35 -7.58 1.80 24.61
C ASN A 35 -7.44 2.60 23.29
N LYS A 36 -8.24 3.65 23.14
CA LYS A 36 -8.34 4.47 21.93
C LYS A 36 -7.00 5.13 21.57
N GLY A 37 -6.57 4.96 20.33
CA GLY A 37 -5.33 5.55 19.81
C GLY A 37 -4.06 4.97 20.41
N LYS A 38 -4.11 3.80 21.03
CA LYS A 38 -2.99 3.16 21.72
C LYS A 38 -2.60 1.83 21.07
N TYR A 39 -1.37 1.35 21.32
CA TYR A 39 -0.92 0.01 20.90
C TYR A 39 -1.91 -1.08 21.30
N LEU A 40 -2.41 -1.01 22.52
CA LEU A 40 -3.34 -2.02 23.07
C LEU A 40 -4.70 -2.05 22.36
N ALA A 41 -5.06 -1.03 21.57
CA ALA A 41 -6.28 -1.06 20.76
C ALA A 41 -6.36 -2.29 19.84
N LEU A 42 -5.21 -2.72 19.31
CA LEU A 42 -5.11 -3.89 18.42
C LEU A 42 -4.99 -5.22 19.17
N THR A 43 -5.15 -5.21 20.49
CA THR A 43 -5.24 -6.44 21.31
C THR A 43 -6.67 -6.75 21.75
N GLU A 44 -7.61 -5.83 21.48
CA GLU A 44 -8.99 -5.92 21.95
C GLU A 44 -9.87 -6.63 20.92
N HIS A 45 -10.37 -7.81 21.29
CA HIS A 45 -11.36 -8.56 20.52
C HIS A 45 -12.80 -8.24 20.92
N GLY A 46 -13.75 -8.47 20.02
CA GLY A 46 -15.18 -8.24 20.23
C GLY A 46 -15.57 -6.77 20.22
N THR A 47 -14.70 -5.88 19.79
CA THR A 47 -15.05 -4.45 19.64
C THR A 47 -15.99 -4.26 18.46
N MET A 48 -16.99 -3.39 18.63
CA MET A 48 -18.07 -3.17 17.68
C MET A 48 -18.50 -1.71 17.66
N ASN A 49 -19.03 -1.29 16.53
CA ASN A 49 -19.75 -0.02 16.43
C ASN A 49 -21.17 -0.13 17.04
N SER A 50 -21.95 0.96 17.00
CA SER A 50 -23.32 1.00 17.54
C SER A 50 -24.27 -0.05 16.93
N ASP A 51 -24.01 -0.46 15.70
CA ASP A 51 -24.85 -1.42 14.94
C ASP A 51 -24.31 -2.86 15.05
N LYS A 52 -23.43 -3.11 16.02
CA LYS A 52 -22.82 -4.42 16.32
C LYS A 52 -21.98 -5.00 15.17
N LEU A 53 -21.43 -4.15 14.32
CA LEU A 53 -20.47 -4.55 13.31
C LEU A 53 -19.04 -4.49 13.89
N LEU A 54 -18.25 -5.50 13.59
CA LEU A 54 -16.87 -5.63 14.10
C LEU A 54 -15.98 -4.46 13.70
N THR A 55 -15.20 -3.99 14.66
CA THR A 55 -14.18 -2.92 14.52
C THR A 55 -12.81 -3.44 15.00
N GLY A 56 -11.80 -2.60 15.01
CA GLY A 56 -10.49 -2.97 15.54
C GLY A 56 -9.87 -4.18 14.85
N ILE A 57 -9.19 -5.01 15.62
CA ILE A 57 -8.49 -6.20 15.09
C ILE A 57 -9.46 -7.19 14.42
N ASP A 58 -10.68 -7.33 14.95
CA ASP A 58 -11.66 -8.26 14.38
C ASP A 58 -12.19 -7.81 13.03
N HIS A 59 -12.22 -6.49 12.76
CA HIS A 59 -12.47 -5.97 11.41
C HIS A 59 -11.37 -6.38 10.42
N LEU A 60 -10.10 -6.32 10.82
CA LEU A 60 -8.98 -6.74 9.97
C LEU A 60 -9.05 -8.24 9.66
N ILE A 61 -9.40 -9.05 10.64
CA ILE A 61 -9.61 -10.49 10.48
C ILE A 61 -10.77 -10.76 9.52
N GLU A 62 -11.91 -10.08 9.70
CA GLU A 62 -13.08 -10.20 8.85
C GLU A 62 -12.79 -9.78 7.40
N LEU A 63 -12.06 -8.68 7.21
CA LEU A 63 -11.64 -8.20 5.88
C LEU A 63 -10.71 -9.19 5.18
N GLY A 64 -9.86 -9.89 5.93
CA GLY A 64 -9.00 -10.94 5.44
C GLY A 64 -7.62 -10.49 4.96
N VAL A 65 -7.17 -9.29 5.34
CA VAL A 65 -5.82 -8.79 5.03
C VAL A 65 -4.74 -9.65 5.71
N THR A 66 -3.58 -9.70 5.10
CA THR A 66 -2.47 -10.54 5.58
C THR A 66 -1.39 -9.75 6.31
N HIS A 67 -1.28 -8.47 6.02
CA HIS A 67 -0.27 -7.58 6.58
C HIS A 67 -0.89 -6.25 6.98
N VAL A 68 -0.51 -5.74 8.13
CA VAL A 68 -0.80 -4.36 8.56
C VAL A 68 0.49 -3.56 8.47
N HIS A 69 0.46 -2.47 7.71
CA HIS A 69 1.53 -1.48 7.65
C HIS A 69 1.16 -0.35 8.61
N LEU A 70 1.92 -0.23 9.69
CA LEU A 70 1.76 0.82 10.69
C LEU A 70 2.60 2.04 10.29
N LEU A 71 1.98 3.23 10.23
CA LEU A 71 2.72 4.50 10.10
C LEU A 71 3.78 4.59 11.19
N PRO A 72 4.75 5.54 11.08
CA PRO A 72 5.91 5.56 11.96
C PRO A 72 5.58 5.28 13.43
N SER A 73 6.23 4.27 13.98
CA SER A 73 5.96 3.75 15.32
C SER A 73 7.17 3.84 16.25
N PHE A 74 8.35 4.19 15.75
CA PHE A 74 9.46 4.57 16.62
C PHE A 74 9.37 6.04 17.00
N ASP A 75 10.07 6.43 18.05
CA ASP A 75 9.98 7.72 18.70
C ASP A 75 10.23 8.89 17.74
N TYR A 76 9.29 9.82 17.70
CA TYR A 76 9.29 11.01 16.86
C TYR A 76 9.00 12.27 17.67
N ALA A 77 9.40 13.45 17.18
CA ALA A 77 9.53 14.67 17.98
C ALA A 77 8.25 15.47 18.17
N SER A 78 7.32 15.44 17.20
CA SER A 78 6.23 16.43 17.13
C SER A 78 5.08 16.19 18.10
N VAL A 79 5.00 15.06 18.78
CA VAL A 79 4.01 14.82 19.84
C VAL A 79 4.68 14.81 21.20
N ASP A 80 4.36 15.79 22.02
CA ASP A 80 4.84 15.88 23.40
C ASP A 80 4.12 14.84 24.28
N GLU A 81 4.82 13.77 24.65
CA GLU A 81 4.29 12.69 25.46
C GLU A 81 3.83 13.13 26.86
N THR A 82 4.28 14.29 27.34
CA THR A 82 3.87 14.85 28.64
C THR A 82 2.55 15.63 28.57
N ARG A 83 2.03 15.86 27.36
CA ARG A 83 0.82 16.67 27.11
C ARG A 83 -0.18 15.99 26.17
N LEU A 84 -0.33 14.68 26.26
CA LEU A 84 -1.20 13.90 25.39
C LEU A 84 -2.70 14.28 25.47
N ASN A 85 -3.10 14.99 26.51
CA ASN A 85 -4.45 15.55 26.68
C ASN A 85 -4.72 16.79 25.80
N GLU A 86 -3.70 17.39 25.22
CA GLU A 86 -3.82 18.56 24.33
C GLU A 86 -4.19 18.20 22.89
N ASN A 87 -4.59 16.96 22.64
CA ASN A 87 -5.04 16.47 21.34
C ASN A 87 -3.98 16.59 20.23
N SER A 88 -2.73 16.37 20.57
CA SER A 88 -1.59 16.40 19.65
C SER A 88 -1.67 15.22 18.69
N TYR A 89 -1.66 15.49 17.38
CA TYR A 89 -1.67 14.50 16.31
C TYR A 89 -0.50 14.73 15.35
N ASN A 90 0.17 13.67 14.97
CA ASN A 90 1.11 13.69 13.86
C ASN A 90 1.21 12.30 13.23
N TRP A 91 1.56 12.21 11.94
CA TRP A 91 1.84 10.93 11.31
C TRP A 91 3.13 10.28 11.83
N GLY A 92 4.09 11.09 12.33
CA GLY A 92 5.34 10.60 12.92
C GLY A 92 6.54 10.56 11.98
N TYR A 93 6.53 11.29 10.87
CA TYR A 93 7.66 11.36 9.92
C TYR A 93 8.74 12.38 10.32
N ASP A 94 8.92 12.61 11.60
CA ASP A 94 9.95 13.47 12.20
C ASP A 94 10.75 12.69 13.26
N PRO A 95 11.55 11.69 12.83
CA PRO A 95 12.18 10.73 13.73
C PRO A 95 13.20 11.35 14.66
N GLN A 96 13.17 10.92 15.92
CA GLN A 96 14.09 11.35 16.98
C GLN A 96 14.95 10.20 17.50
N ASN A 97 14.33 9.09 17.91
CA ASN A 97 15.01 7.90 18.40
C ASN A 97 14.53 6.64 17.67
N TYR A 98 15.36 6.10 16.80
CA TYR A 98 14.99 5.04 15.85
C TYR A 98 14.72 3.65 16.47
N ASN A 99 15.29 3.35 17.65
CA ASN A 99 15.29 1.99 18.23
C ASN A 99 14.43 1.90 19.48
N VAL A 100 13.42 2.74 19.61
CA VAL A 100 12.46 2.71 20.71
C VAL A 100 11.05 3.01 20.18
N PRO A 101 10.01 2.29 20.64
CA PRO A 101 8.63 2.62 20.28
C PRO A 101 8.23 4.01 20.81
N ASP A 102 7.38 4.71 20.07
CA ASP A 102 6.86 6.00 20.48
C ASP A 102 5.95 5.89 21.71
N GLY A 103 6.13 6.77 22.68
CA GLY A 103 5.40 6.73 23.93
C GLY A 103 3.99 7.31 23.86
N SER A 104 3.67 8.10 22.84
CA SER A 104 2.32 8.65 22.68
C SER A 104 1.26 7.58 22.47
N TYR A 105 1.65 6.42 21.94
CA TYR A 105 0.78 5.25 21.74
C TYR A 105 0.77 4.29 22.94
N ALA A 106 1.59 4.51 23.96
CA ALA A 106 1.56 3.74 25.20
C ALA A 106 0.44 4.25 26.13
N THR A 107 -0.08 3.36 27.00
CA THR A 107 -1.08 3.76 28.00
C THR A 107 -0.49 4.58 29.13
N ASP A 108 0.81 4.40 29.41
CA ASP A 108 1.58 5.21 30.35
C ASP A 108 2.93 5.62 29.72
N PRO A 109 3.04 6.85 29.20
CA PRO A 109 4.27 7.34 28.58
C PRO A 109 5.39 7.62 29.59
N TYR A 110 5.07 7.79 30.87
CA TYR A 110 6.05 8.10 31.91
C TYR A 110 6.82 6.86 32.39
N GLN A 111 6.32 5.66 32.07
CA GLN A 111 7.01 4.41 32.36
C GLN A 111 7.64 3.86 31.07
N PRO A 112 8.96 3.99 30.85
CA PRO A 112 9.61 3.63 29.60
C PRO A 112 9.38 2.19 29.15
N ALA A 113 9.25 1.25 30.09
CA ALA A 113 8.98 -0.14 29.80
C ALA A 113 7.57 -0.39 29.22
N THR A 114 6.61 0.50 29.46
CA THR A 114 5.23 0.35 29.00
C THR A 114 5.15 0.33 27.49
N ARG A 115 5.76 1.30 26.80
CA ARG A 115 5.78 1.37 25.33
C ARG A 115 6.39 0.10 24.69
N VAL A 116 7.46 -0.41 25.28
CA VAL A 116 8.13 -1.64 24.82
C VAL A 116 7.21 -2.84 24.97
N LYS A 117 6.61 -3.00 26.15
CA LYS A 117 5.70 -4.12 26.44
C LYS A 117 4.45 -4.08 25.56
N GLU A 118 3.81 -2.93 25.47
CA GLU A 118 2.54 -2.78 24.74
C GLU A 118 2.73 -2.93 23.24
N PHE A 119 3.83 -2.42 22.65
CA PHE A 119 4.16 -2.69 21.27
C PHE A 119 4.33 -4.19 20.99
N LYS A 120 5.07 -4.90 21.86
CA LYS A 120 5.22 -6.36 21.76
C LYS A 120 3.87 -7.10 21.89
N GLN A 121 2.99 -6.65 22.78
CA GLN A 121 1.64 -7.21 22.93
C GLN A 121 0.78 -7.01 21.68
N MET A 122 0.85 -5.84 21.05
CA MET A 122 0.19 -5.54 19.78
C MET A 122 0.66 -6.49 18.67
N VAL A 123 1.97 -6.61 18.48
CA VAL A 123 2.55 -7.52 17.47
C VAL A 123 2.11 -8.97 17.75
N GLN A 124 2.17 -9.40 19.00
CA GLN A 124 1.72 -10.74 19.38
C GLN A 124 0.23 -10.98 19.08
N ALA A 125 -0.64 -9.99 19.33
CA ALA A 125 -2.07 -10.11 19.05
C ALA A 125 -2.34 -10.22 17.54
N LEU A 126 -1.68 -9.39 16.73
CA LEU A 126 -1.76 -9.46 15.27
C LEU A 126 -1.26 -10.81 14.74
N HIS A 127 -0.14 -11.33 15.26
CA HIS A 127 0.37 -12.66 14.90
C HIS A 127 -0.61 -13.79 15.26
N LYS A 128 -1.24 -13.73 16.43
CA LYS A 128 -2.29 -14.71 16.83
C LYS A 128 -3.50 -14.65 15.88
N ALA A 129 -3.79 -13.49 15.33
CA ALA A 129 -4.82 -13.30 14.31
C ALA A 129 -4.38 -13.72 12.90
N GLY A 130 -3.14 -14.19 12.72
CA GLY A 130 -2.57 -14.54 11.40
C GLY A 130 -2.17 -13.34 10.56
N ILE A 131 -2.03 -12.16 11.15
CA ILE A 131 -1.68 -10.90 10.49
C ILE A 131 -0.24 -10.54 10.81
N ARG A 132 0.56 -10.25 9.78
CA ARG A 132 1.94 -9.79 9.87
C ARG A 132 2.01 -8.28 10.05
N VAL A 133 3.10 -7.80 10.64
CA VAL A 133 3.30 -6.38 10.97
C VAL A 133 4.43 -5.80 10.14
N ILE A 134 4.14 -4.71 9.42
CA ILE A 134 5.10 -3.91 8.67
C ILE A 134 5.26 -2.57 9.41
N MET A 135 6.49 -2.16 9.67
CA MET A 135 6.80 -0.84 10.21
C MET A 135 7.17 0.13 9.10
N ASP A 136 6.65 1.34 9.19
CA ASP A 136 7.15 2.48 8.44
C ASP A 136 8.44 3.00 9.08
N VAL A 137 9.52 3.09 8.30
CA VAL A 137 10.83 3.51 8.79
C VAL A 137 11.35 4.72 8.03
N VAL A 138 11.83 5.71 8.77
CA VAL A 138 12.21 7.03 8.27
C VAL A 138 13.70 7.25 8.52
N TYR A 139 14.57 6.49 7.82
CA TYR A 139 16.01 6.64 7.97
C TYR A 139 16.60 7.73 7.09
N ASN A 140 15.80 8.32 6.22
CA ASN A 140 16.24 9.30 5.22
C ASN A 140 16.58 10.67 5.80
N HIS A 141 16.06 11.03 6.96
CA HIS A 141 16.35 12.28 7.67
C HIS A 141 16.13 12.13 9.18
N THR A 142 16.53 13.14 9.96
CA THR A 142 16.19 13.30 11.37
C THR A 142 15.38 14.57 11.57
N PHE A 143 14.57 14.63 12.62
CA PHE A 143 13.80 15.83 12.98
C PHE A 143 14.69 17.07 13.09
N ASN A 144 15.81 16.95 13.78
CA ASN A 144 16.77 18.03 14.01
C ASN A 144 18.19 17.50 13.80
N THR A 145 19.02 18.22 13.06
CA THR A 145 20.41 17.83 12.81
C THR A 145 21.29 18.08 14.02
N ASP A 146 21.28 19.32 14.54
CA ASP A 146 22.23 19.76 15.58
C ASP A 146 22.05 19.01 16.90
N GLU A 147 20.83 18.63 17.22
CA GLU A 147 20.49 17.90 18.44
C GLU A 147 20.40 16.39 18.24
N SER A 148 20.57 15.89 17.00
CA SER A 148 20.49 14.46 16.72
C SER A 148 21.61 13.69 17.41
N ASN A 149 21.32 12.45 17.78
CA ASN A 149 22.34 11.55 18.32
C ASN A 149 23.47 11.30 17.33
N PHE A 150 23.20 11.37 16.02
CA PHE A 150 24.18 11.23 14.96
C PHE A 150 25.21 12.36 14.96
N GLU A 151 24.73 13.61 14.94
CA GLU A 151 25.63 14.77 14.89
C GLU A 151 26.43 14.93 16.19
N ARG A 152 25.80 14.67 17.34
CA ARG A 152 26.49 14.68 18.64
C ARG A 152 27.55 13.60 18.80
N THR A 153 27.38 12.46 18.08
CA THR A 153 28.36 11.36 18.14
C THR A 153 29.55 11.61 17.23
N VAL A 154 29.32 11.95 15.96
CA VAL A 154 30.39 12.25 14.98
C VAL A 154 29.92 13.42 14.11
N PRO A 155 30.25 14.67 14.48
CA PRO A 155 29.85 15.84 13.72
C PRO A 155 30.20 15.77 12.23
N GLY A 156 29.25 16.11 11.36
CA GLY A 156 29.42 16.15 9.91
C GLY A 156 29.55 14.80 9.22
N TYR A 157 29.36 13.67 9.92
CA TYR A 157 29.53 12.35 9.32
C TYR A 157 28.24 11.75 8.75
N PHE A 158 27.12 11.83 9.44
CA PHE A 158 25.92 11.07 9.12
C PHE A 158 25.00 11.74 8.09
N TYR A 159 25.23 13.02 7.79
CA TYR A 159 24.42 13.79 6.85
C TYR A 159 25.21 14.13 5.59
N ARG A 160 24.52 14.10 4.44
CA ARG A 160 25.09 14.62 3.19
C ARG A 160 25.16 16.13 3.23
N GLN A 161 26.20 16.67 2.64
CA GLN A 161 26.47 18.11 2.55
C GLN A 161 26.71 18.49 1.09
N LYS A 162 26.31 19.70 0.74
CA LYS A 162 26.66 20.35 -0.52
C LYS A 162 28.15 20.75 -0.53
N GLU A 163 28.64 21.22 -1.66
CA GLU A 163 30.04 21.70 -1.79
C GLU A 163 30.37 22.83 -0.81
N ASP A 164 29.42 23.73 -0.54
CA ASP A 164 29.53 24.84 0.41
C ASP A 164 29.42 24.42 1.88
N LYS A 165 29.34 23.14 2.18
CA LYS A 165 29.17 22.54 3.51
C LYS A 165 27.81 22.75 4.16
N THR A 166 26.86 23.35 3.48
CA THR A 166 25.47 23.35 3.96
C THR A 166 24.84 21.96 3.82
N LEU A 167 23.84 21.66 4.63
CA LEU A 167 23.15 20.36 4.58
C LEU A 167 22.43 20.18 3.26
N ALA A 168 22.51 19.00 2.71
CA ALA A 168 21.66 18.55 1.61
C ALA A 168 20.24 18.30 2.12
N ASN A 169 19.21 18.39 1.25
CA ASN A 169 17.80 18.36 1.64
C ASN A 169 16.94 17.50 0.70
N GLY A 170 17.42 16.37 0.25
CA GLY A 170 16.64 15.45 -0.58
C GLY A 170 15.34 14.97 0.06
N SER A 171 15.24 15.03 1.39
CA SER A 171 14.03 14.71 2.15
C SER A 171 12.96 15.81 2.10
N GLY A 172 13.30 17.06 1.77
CA GLY A 172 12.41 18.20 1.94
C GLY A 172 12.19 18.62 3.40
N CYS A 173 12.88 17.95 4.36
CA CYS A 173 12.73 18.17 5.81
C CYS A 173 13.95 18.85 6.46
N GLY A 174 14.84 19.44 5.65
CA GLY A 174 15.98 20.22 6.13
C GLY A 174 17.30 19.46 6.21
N ASN A 175 17.31 18.14 6.05
CA ASN A 175 18.52 17.33 6.00
C ASN A 175 18.27 16.01 5.22
N GLU A 176 19.35 15.34 4.84
CA GLU A 176 19.31 13.98 4.34
C GLU A 176 20.47 13.16 4.90
N THR A 177 20.22 11.91 5.26
CA THR A 177 21.24 11.03 5.80
C THR A 177 22.13 10.45 4.70
N ALA A 178 23.37 10.17 5.03
CA ALA A 178 24.40 9.63 4.14
C ALA A 178 24.49 8.11 4.28
N SER A 179 23.51 7.38 3.73
CA SER A 179 23.41 5.92 3.86
C SER A 179 24.63 5.18 3.27
N GLU A 180 25.31 5.75 2.29
CA GLU A 180 26.54 5.24 1.68
C GLU A 180 27.73 5.19 2.65
N ARG A 181 27.68 5.94 3.74
CA ARG A 181 28.74 5.95 4.75
C ARG A 181 28.63 4.73 5.67
N LEU A 182 29.75 4.07 5.89
CA LEU A 182 29.79 2.75 6.55
C LEU A 182 29.07 2.71 7.90
N MET A 183 29.19 3.74 8.74
CA MET A 183 28.54 3.74 10.06
C MET A 183 27.05 4.04 9.97
N MET A 184 26.59 4.82 8.99
CA MET A 184 25.14 5.01 8.76
C MET A 184 24.53 3.73 8.20
N ARG A 185 25.18 3.08 7.22
CA ARG A 185 24.76 1.77 6.71
C ARG A 185 24.67 0.73 7.81
N LYS A 186 25.72 0.63 8.64
CA LYS A 186 25.74 -0.26 9.80
C LYS A 186 24.57 0.00 10.73
N PHE A 187 24.31 1.27 11.05
CA PHE A 187 23.19 1.67 11.90
C PHE A 187 21.85 1.22 11.32
N MET A 188 21.59 1.47 10.02
CA MET A 188 20.35 1.07 9.36
C MET A 188 20.16 -0.44 9.37
N VAL A 189 21.19 -1.21 9.01
CA VAL A 189 21.14 -2.69 9.03
C VAL A 189 20.85 -3.22 10.44
N GLU A 190 21.56 -2.72 11.45
CA GLU A 190 21.40 -3.17 12.83
C GLU A 190 20.05 -2.75 13.42
N SER A 191 19.54 -1.56 13.08
CA SER A 191 18.23 -1.09 13.49
C SER A 191 17.11 -1.97 12.94
N VAL A 192 17.14 -2.29 11.64
CA VAL A 192 16.18 -3.21 11.02
C VAL A 192 16.23 -4.59 11.69
N LEU A 193 17.42 -5.15 11.90
CA LEU A 193 17.58 -6.44 12.58
C LEU A 193 17.11 -6.40 14.02
N TYR A 194 17.29 -5.28 14.72
CA TYR A 194 16.81 -5.08 16.09
C TYR A 194 15.29 -5.19 16.16
N TRP A 195 14.55 -4.48 15.29
CA TRP A 195 13.10 -4.55 15.24
C TRP A 195 12.58 -5.96 14.90
N ILE A 196 13.28 -6.70 14.03
CA ILE A 196 12.95 -8.09 13.72
C ILE A 196 13.15 -8.97 14.96
N LYS A 197 14.30 -8.88 15.63
CA LYS A 197 14.67 -9.78 16.72
C LYS A 197 13.94 -9.49 18.03
N GLU A 198 13.79 -8.20 18.36
CA GLU A 198 13.19 -7.78 19.64
C GLU A 198 11.67 -7.69 19.58
N TYR A 199 11.10 -7.26 18.45
CA TYR A 199 9.67 -6.98 18.32
C TYR A 199 8.95 -7.91 17.35
N HIS A 200 9.68 -8.82 16.68
CA HIS A 200 9.13 -9.75 15.70
C HIS A 200 8.37 -9.07 14.54
N VAL A 201 8.86 -7.93 14.08
CA VAL A 201 8.33 -7.21 12.93
C VAL A 201 8.58 -8.01 11.66
N ASP A 202 7.59 -8.08 10.76
CA ASP A 202 7.58 -8.92 9.56
C ASP A 202 7.81 -8.15 8.26
N GLY A 203 8.05 -6.86 8.34
CA GLY A 203 8.32 -6.05 7.17
C GLY A 203 8.64 -4.60 7.48
N PHE A 204 9.13 -3.90 6.46
CA PHE A 204 9.51 -2.50 6.54
C PHE A 204 9.09 -1.75 5.26
N ARG A 205 8.45 -0.61 5.45
CA ARG A 205 8.25 0.40 4.40
C ARG A 205 9.25 1.52 4.64
N PHE A 206 10.11 1.77 3.67
CA PHE A 206 11.10 2.85 3.74
C PHE A 206 10.52 4.13 3.16
N ASP A 207 10.33 5.11 4.02
CA ASP A 207 10.00 6.47 3.64
C ASP A 207 11.11 7.07 2.78
N LEU A 208 10.76 7.73 1.66
CA LEU A 208 11.70 8.30 0.71
C LEU A 208 12.92 7.40 0.44
N MET A 209 12.67 6.12 0.16
CA MET A 209 13.72 5.10 -0.04
C MET A 209 14.70 5.51 -1.13
N GLY A 210 14.26 6.32 -2.10
CA GLY A 210 15.09 6.86 -3.17
C GLY A 210 16.24 7.77 -2.71
N ILE A 211 16.29 8.15 -1.43
CA ILE A 211 17.44 8.87 -0.83
C ILE A 211 18.58 7.91 -0.48
N HIS A 212 18.26 6.64 -0.19
CA HIS A 212 19.24 5.63 0.19
C HIS A 212 19.96 5.07 -1.02
N ASP A 213 21.23 4.72 -0.83
CA ASP A 213 22.02 4.10 -1.89
C ASP A 213 21.65 2.62 -2.08
N ILE A 214 21.84 2.13 -3.31
CA ILE A 214 21.54 0.75 -3.72
C ILE A 214 22.28 -0.27 -2.87
N GLU A 215 23.55 -0.01 -2.54
CA GLU A 215 24.37 -0.94 -1.77
C GLU A 215 23.82 -1.13 -0.35
N THR A 216 23.41 -0.03 0.32
CA THR A 216 22.78 -0.09 1.64
C THR A 216 21.49 -0.87 1.62
N MET A 217 20.62 -0.67 0.63
CA MET A 217 19.37 -1.42 0.52
C MET A 217 19.62 -2.90 0.24
N ASN A 218 20.63 -3.25 -0.56
CA ASN A 218 21.05 -4.63 -0.78
C ASN A 218 21.62 -5.29 0.49
N GLU A 219 22.44 -4.57 1.28
CA GLU A 219 22.96 -5.09 2.54
C GLU A 219 21.83 -5.32 3.57
N ILE A 220 20.86 -4.41 3.65
CA ILE A 220 19.66 -4.61 4.48
C ILE A 220 18.90 -5.85 4.01
N ARG A 221 18.63 -5.99 2.70
CA ARG A 221 17.89 -7.16 2.17
C ARG A 221 18.63 -8.46 2.45
N LYS A 222 19.92 -8.48 2.27
CA LYS A 222 20.79 -9.63 2.56
C LYS A 222 20.75 -10.02 4.04
N ALA A 223 20.90 -9.05 4.93
CA ALA A 223 20.88 -9.28 6.38
C ALA A 223 19.52 -9.81 6.84
N VAL A 224 18.43 -9.24 6.32
CA VAL A 224 17.05 -9.68 6.61
C VAL A 224 16.80 -11.09 6.07
N ASN A 225 17.26 -11.41 4.85
CA ASN A 225 17.14 -12.75 4.28
C ASN A 225 17.84 -13.83 5.11
N ALA A 226 18.92 -13.49 5.78
CA ALA A 226 19.63 -14.40 6.66
C ALA A 226 18.84 -14.74 7.94
N VAL A 227 17.87 -13.89 8.32
CA VAL A 227 16.96 -14.13 9.44
C VAL A 227 15.68 -14.82 8.96
N ASP A 228 14.98 -14.20 8.02
CA ASP A 228 13.76 -14.71 7.41
C ASP A 228 13.54 -14.07 6.02
N PRO A 229 13.66 -14.84 4.92
CA PRO A 229 13.46 -14.34 3.58
C PRO A 229 12.01 -13.93 3.26
N THR A 230 11.05 -14.27 4.11
CA THR A 230 9.64 -13.90 3.95
C THR A 230 9.33 -12.49 4.45
N ILE A 231 10.24 -11.85 5.18
CA ILE A 231 10.09 -10.46 5.65
C ILE A 231 9.99 -9.52 4.45
N CYS A 232 8.93 -8.70 4.46
CA CYS A 232 8.62 -7.78 3.37
C CYS A 232 9.47 -6.51 3.46
N ILE A 233 10.08 -6.09 2.35
CA ILE A 233 10.73 -4.77 2.24
C ILE A 233 10.21 -4.06 1.00
N TYR A 234 9.70 -2.87 1.20
CA TYR A 234 9.31 -1.97 0.11
C TYR A 234 9.44 -0.51 0.55
N GLY A 235 9.28 0.42 -0.36
CA GLY A 235 9.34 1.83 -0.03
C GLY A 235 9.01 2.74 -1.20
N GLU A 236 9.22 4.02 -0.98
CA GLU A 236 9.06 5.05 -1.99
C GLU A 236 10.31 5.14 -2.85
N GLY A 237 10.20 4.76 -4.12
CA GLY A 237 11.30 4.81 -5.08
C GLY A 237 11.57 6.22 -5.62
N TRP A 238 11.48 7.23 -4.76
CA TRP A 238 11.70 8.65 -5.06
C TRP A 238 12.26 9.40 -3.85
N ALA A 239 12.59 10.67 -4.05
CA ALA A 239 12.95 11.64 -3.02
C ALA A 239 12.05 12.88 -3.16
N ALA A 240 11.92 13.70 -2.12
CA ALA A 240 11.15 14.94 -2.18
C ALA A 240 11.84 16.02 -3.01
N GLU A 241 13.17 16.14 -2.87
CA GLU A 241 14.04 17.00 -3.66
C GLU A 241 15.22 16.19 -4.20
N ALA A 242 16.09 16.77 -5.00
CA ALA A 242 17.26 16.09 -5.55
C ALA A 242 18.29 15.77 -4.45
N PRO A 243 18.59 14.49 -4.17
CA PRO A 243 19.61 14.12 -3.20
C PRO A 243 21.02 14.49 -3.69
N GLN A 244 21.93 14.73 -2.75
CA GLN A 244 23.35 15.00 -3.03
C GLN A 244 24.16 13.70 -3.15
N TYR A 245 23.71 12.81 -4.02
CA TYR A 245 24.39 11.54 -4.36
C TYR A 245 24.04 11.15 -5.80
N PRO A 246 24.90 10.41 -6.53
CA PRO A 246 24.62 10.04 -7.91
C PRO A 246 23.31 9.27 -8.07
N ALA A 247 22.45 9.73 -8.96
CA ALA A 247 21.10 9.20 -9.13
C ALA A 247 21.07 7.72 -9.58
N ASP A 248 22.07 7.26 -10.31
CA ASP A 248 22.23 5.87 -10.76
C ASP A 248 22.66 4.92 -9.62
N SER A 249 23.12 5.48 -8.51
CA SER A 249 23.54 4.76 -7.30
C SER A 249 22.48 4.81 -6.19
N LEU A 250 21.34 5.46 -6.42
CA LEU A 250 20.25 5.60 -5.47
C LEU A 250 19.14 4.56 -5.72
N ALA A 251 18.43 4.17 -4.64
CA ALA A 251 17.31 3.24 -4.68
C ALA A 251 16.03 3.89 -5.26
N MET A 252 16.20 4.67 -6.33
CA MET A 252 15.10 5.22 -7.11
C MET A 252 14.36 4.11 -7.85
N LYS A 253 13.09 4.31 -8.13
CA LYS A 253 12.22 3.36 -8.83
C LYS A 253 12.86 2.80 -10.11
N GLY A 254 13.47 3.66 -10.92
CA GLY A 254 14.17 3.25 -12.15
C GLY A 254 15.35 2.29 -11.94
N ASN A 255 15.88 2.19 -10.72
CA ASN A 255 17.00 1.35 -10.35
C ASN A 255 16.60 0.09 -9.57
N ILE A 256 15.32 -0.11 -9.26
CA ILE A 256 14.87 -1.17 -8.34
C ILE A 256 15.21 -2.58 -8.85
N ALA A 257 15.40 -2.74 -10.15
CA ALA A 257 15.89 -3.99 -10.74
C ALA A 257 17.25 -4.44 -10.18
N GLN A 258 18.04 -3.53 -9.59
CA GLN A 258 19.32 -3.79 -8.95
C GLN A 258 19.18 -4.19 -7.48
N ILE A 259 17.97 -4.16 -6.92
CA ILE A 259 17.67 -4.49 -5.51
C ILE A 259 16.64 -5.63 -5.47
N PRO A 260 17.05 -6.87 -5.77
CA PRO A 260 16.15 -8.01 -5.77
C PRO A 260 15.47 -8.22 -4.41
N GLY A 261 14.16 -8.46 -4.41
CA GLY A 261 13.40 -8.70 -3.19
C GLY A 261 12.97 -7.45 -2.43
N VAL A 262 13.16 -6.26 -3.03
CA VAL A 262 12.62 -4.99 -2.55
C VAL A 262 11.62 -4.47 -3.58
N ALA A 263 10.47 -3.97 -3.11
CA ALA A 263 9.42 -3.42 -3.95
C ALA A 263 9.30 -1.90 -3.80
N VAL A 264 8.67 -1.26 -4.78
CA VAL A 264 8.36 0.18 -4.75
C VAL A 264 6.92 0.45 -5.18
N PHE A 265 6.38 1.58 -4.75
CA PHE A 265 5.06 2.04 -5.16
C PHE A 265 5.00 2.38 -6.64
N SER A 266 3.91 1.98 -7.31
CA SER A 266 3.63 2.35 -8.71
C SER A 266 2.72 3.57 -8.77
N ASP A 267 3.33 4.75 -8.82
CA ASP A 267 2.62 6.00 -9.11
C ASP A 267 2.06 6.02 -10.54
N GLU A 268 2.60 5.23 -11.48
CA GLU A 268 2.03 5.05 -12.80
C GLU A 268 0.60 4.48 -12.73
N LEU A 269 0.39 3.44 -11.92
CA LEU A 269 -0.93 2.82 -11.75
C LEU A 269 -1.89 3.77 -11.03
N ARG A 270 -1.46 4.35 -9.89
CA ARG A 270 -2.25 5.30 -9.11
C ARG A 270 -2.73 6.47 -9.97
N ASP A 271 -1.81 7.14 -10.66
CA ASP A 271 -2.11 8.35 -11.42
C ASP A 271 -2.76 8.03 -12.78
N GLY A 272 -2.52 6.86 -13.35
CA GLY A 272 -3.27 6.33 -14.49
C GLY A 272 -4.76 6.14 -14.16
N LEU A 273 -5.07 5.75 -12.92
CA LEU A 273 -6.44 5.62 -12.42
C LEU A 273 -7.03 6.98 -12.02
N CYS A 274 -6.35 7.73 -11.16
CA CYS A 274 -6.90 8.89 -10.46
C CYS A 274 -6.50 10.25 -11.05
N GLY A 275 -5.42 10.31 -11.84
CA GLY A 275 -4.76 11.54 -12.28
C GLY A 275 -3.61 11.97 -11.36
N PRO A 276 -2.78 12.95 -11.79
CA PRO A 276 -1.55 13.32 -11.12
C PRO A 276 -1.79 13.89 -9.71
N VAL A 277 -0.99 13.47 -8.74
CA VAL A 277 -1.09 13.93 -7.34
C VAL A 277 -0.91 15.45 -7.24
N GLY A 278 -0.04 16.04 -8.04
CA GLY A 278 0.22 17.50 -8.03
C GLY A 278 -0.97 18.37 -8.50
N ASP A 279 -1.97 17.78 -9.14
CA ASP A 279 -3.22 18.48 -9.52
C ASP A 279 -4.44 17.63 -9.15
N LYS A 280 -4.96 17.88 -7.96
CA LYS A 280 -6.08 17.11 -7.40
C LYS A 280 -7.41 17.27 -8.16
N ARG A 281 -7.56 18.29 -9.01
CA ARG A 281 -8.74 18.48 -9.85
C ARG A 281 -8.65 17.77 -11.19
N LYS A 282 -7.45 17.35 -11.59
CA LYS A 282 -7.24 16.64 -12.85
C LYS A 282 -7.47 15.15 -12.63
N GLY A 283 -8.59 14.64 -13.15
CA GLY A 283 -8.87 13.20 -13.15
C GLY A 283 -8.12 12.44 -14.25
N ALA A 284 -8.31 11.12 -14.28
CA ALA A 284 -7.82 10.24 -15.34
C ALA A 284 -8.87 9.15 -15.65
N PHE A 285 -8.47 7.89 -15.78
CA PHE A 285 -9.35 6.78 -16.20
C PHE A 285 -10.65 6.72 -15.41
N LEU A 286 -10.62 6.80 -14.08
CA LEU A 286 -11.84 6.75 -13.24
C LEU A 286 -12.79 7.90 -13.50
N ALA A 287 -12.27 9.07 -13.86
CA ALA A 287 -13.08 10.23 -14.22
C ALA A 287 -13.55 10.22 -15.69
N GLY A 288 -13.35 9.13 -16.42
CA GLY A 288 -13.71 9.04 -17.84
C GLY A 288 -12.78 9.84 -18.77
N ILE A 289 -11.60 10.20 -18.30
CA ILE A 289 -10.58 10.92 -19.08
C ILE A 289 -9.64 9.89 -19.73
N PRO A 290 -9.48 9.93 -21.08
CA PRO A 290 -8.61 8.99 -21.78
C PRO A 290 -7.12 9.30 -21.56
N GLY A 291 -6.26 8.29 -21.81
CA GLY A 291 -4.80 8.42 -21.79
C GLY A 291 -4.12 7.72 -20.60
N GLY A 292 -4.87 7.25 -19.58
CA GLY A 292 -4.34 6.48 -18.47
C GLY A 292 -4.22 4.97 -18.74
N GLU A 293 -4.79 4.49 -19.85
CA GLU A 293 -4.96 3.05 -20.10
C GLU A 293 -3.63 2.30 -20.17
N MET A 294 -2.58 2.89 -20.77
CA MET A 294 -1.29 2.23 -20.89
C MET A 294 -0.55 2.15 -19.54
N SER A 295 -0.67 3.19 -18.72
CA SER A 295 -0.14 3.18 -17.34
C SER A 295 -0.83 2.13 -16.47
N ILE A 296 -2.14 1.94 -16.65
CA ILE A 296 -2.90 0.90 -15.94
C ILE A 296 -2.49 -0.49 -16.44
N LYS A 297 -2.34 -0.71 -17.75
CA LYS A 297 -1.83 -1.97 -18.31
C LYS A 297 -0.43 -2.30 -17.79
N PHE A 298 0.43 -1.31 -17.69
CA PHE A 298 1.77 -1.45 -17.10
C PHE A 298 1.69 -1.93 -15.64
N GLY A 299 0.81 -1.33 -14.83
CA GLY A 299 0.55 -1.75 -13.46
C GLY A 299 -0.07 -3.15 -13.38
N ILE A 300 -1.04 -3.50 -14.24
CA ILE A 300 -1.63 -4.84 -14.30
C ILE A 300 -0.56 -5.89 -14.54
N ALA A 301 0.40 -5.63 -15.43
CA ALA A 301 1.51 -6.52 -15.70
C ALA A 301 2.57 -6.57 -14.58
N GLY A 302 2.50 -5.72 -13.56
CA GLY A 302 3.46 -5.70 -12.45
C GLY A 302 4.73 -4.92 -12.75
N ALA A 303 4.66 -3.89 -13.58
CA ALA A 303 5.76 -3.01 -14.00
C ALA A 303 6.94 -3.75 -14.69
N ILE A 304 6.71 -4.95 -15.18
CA ILE A 304 7.68 -5.76 -15.94
C ILE A 304 7.60 -5.46 -17.44
N GLU A 305 8.60 -5.88 -18.18
CA GLU A 305 8.55 -5.91 -19.63
C GLU A 305 7.44 -6.85 -20.12
N HIS A 306 6.50 -6.31 -20.91
CA HIS A 306 5.39 -7.08 -21.49
C HIS A 306 5.17 -6.65 -22.95
N PRO A 307 5.00 -7.60 -23.91
CA PRO A 307 4.98 -7.29 -25.34
C PRO A 307 3.82 -6.38 -25.77
N GLN A 308 2.74 -6.29 -24.99
CA GLN A 308 1.57 -5.45 -25.28
C GLN A 308 1.57 -4.14 -24.48
N VAL A 309 2.64 -3.80 -23.75
CA VAL A 309 2.77 -2.53 -23.01
C VAL A 309 3.82 -1.65 -23.68
N GLN A 310 3.38 -0.52 -24.18
CA GLN A 310 4.22 0.49 -24.82
C GLN A 310 4.65 1.52 -23.77
N CYS A 311 5.88 1.37 -23.25
CA CYS A 311 6.35 2.16 -22.11
C CYS A 311 6.54 3.66 -22.42
N ASP A 312 6.67 4.06 -23.68
CA ASP A 312 6.69 5.47 -24.12
C ASP A 312 5.33 6.18 -23.92
N SER A 313 4.26 5.41 -23.74
CA SER A 313 2.91 5.89 -23.44
C SER A 313 2.51 5.72 -21.97
N VAL A 314 3.46 5.29 -21.11
CA VAL A 314 3.27 5.15 -19.65
C VAL A 314 3.71 6.43 -18.94
N ASN A 315 2.96 6.84 -17.92
CA ASN A 315 3.33 8.00 -17.10
C ASN A 315 4.67 7.74 -16.38
N TYR A 316 5.50 8.79 -16.26
CA TYR A 316 6.72 8.83 -15.42
C TYR A 316 7.85 7.88 -15.81
N THR A 317 7.62 6.85 -16.59
CA THR A 317 8.66 5.90 -17.00
C THR A 317 8.60 5.64 -18.52
N GLN A 318 9.76 5.39 -19.10
CA GLN A 318 9.88 5.03 -20.53
C GLN A 318 10.39 3.61 -20.72
N LYS A 319 10.58 2.87 -19.64
CA LYS A 319 11.03 1.47 -19.65
C LYS A 319 10.49 0.72 -18.44
N PRO A 320 10.34 -0.60 -18.53
CA PRO A 320 10.02 -1.43 -17.37
C PRO A 320 11.09 -1.27 -16.30
N TRP A 321 10.67 -1.13 -15.04
CA TRP A 321 11.60 -0.98 -13.93
C TRP A 321 11.65 -2.21 -13.01
N ALA A 322 10.63 -3.07 -13.01
CA ALA A 322 10.63 -4.29 -12.22
C ALA A 322 11.19 -5.48 -13.02
N LYS A 323 12.04 -6.30 -12.40
CA LYS A 323 12.43 -7.62 -12.94
C LYS A 323 11.36 -8.67 -12.67
N GLN A 324 10.68 -8.54 -11.54
CA GLN A 324 9.61 -9.45 -11.12
C GLN A 324 8.41 -8.62 -10.64
N PRO A 325 7.17 -9.08 -10.86
CA PRO A 325 5.97 -8.32 -10.49
C PRO A 325 5.86 -8.05 -8.98
N VAL A 326 6.49 -8.86 -8.16
CA VAL A 326 6.56 -8.66 -6.68
C VAL A 326 7.42 -7.47 -6.26
N GLN A 327 8.11 -6.81 -7.18
CA GLN A 327 8.80 -5.54 -6.93
C GLN A 327 7.89 -4.33 -7.06
N MET A 328 6.61 -4.52 -7.36
CA MET A 328 5.64 -3.44 -7.51
C MET A 328 4.56 -3.50 -6.43
N ILE A 329 4.31 -2.36 -5.76
CA ILE A 329 3.13 -2.14 -4.92
C ILE A 329 2.03 -1.55 -5.79
N SER A 330 0.90 -2.28 -5.89
CA SER A 330 -0.32 -1.84 -6.58
C SER A 330 -1.21 -1.09 -5.60
N TYR A 331 -1.49 0.17 -5.85
CA TYR A 331 -2.33 0.99 -4.97
C TYR A 331 -3.06 2.10 -5.73
N VAL A 332 -4.05 2.68 -5.11
CA VAL A 332 -4.83 3.79 -5.66
C VAL A 332 -4.78 5.02 -4.77
N SER A 333 -4.63 4.87 -3.46
CA SER A 333 -4.32 5.93 -2.51
C SER A 333 -3.57 5.39 -1.28
N CYS A 334 -3.01 6.28 -0.49
CA CYS A 334 -2.30 6.01 0.76
C CYS A 334 -2.52 7.18 1.73
N HIS A 335 -1.78 7.23 2.85
CA HIS A 335 -1.85 8.35 3.78
C HIS A 335 -1.45 9.68 3.14
N ASP A 336 -0.47 9.66 2.21
CA ASP A 336 -0.05 10.84 1.46
C ASP A 336 -1.05 11.21 0.36
N GLY A 337 -1.42 12.48 0.31
CA GLY A 337 -2.39 12.98 -0.64
C GLY A 337 -3.84 12.72 -0.23
N LEU A 338 -4.77 12.89 -1.19
CA LEU A 338 -6.18 12.65 -0.96
C LEU A 338 -6.47 11.14 -0.85
N CYS A 339 -7.29 10.73 0.12
CA CYS A 339 -7.87 9.40 0.10
C CYS A 339 -8.79 9.24 -1.13
N LEU A 340 -9.10 8.00 -1.53
CA LEU A 340 -9.78 7.72 -2.79
C LEU A 340 -11.11 8.49 -2.93
N VAL A 341 -11.94 8.52 -1.89
CA VAL A 341 -13.22 9.26 -1.89
C VAL A 341 -13.01 10.75 -2.15
N ASP A 342 -12.06 11.36 -1.45
CA ASP A 342 -11.76 12.78 -1.62
C ASP A 342 -11.17 13.08 -2.99
N ARG A 343 -10.34 12.16 -3.51
CA ARG A 343 -9.75 12.28 -4.84
C ARG A 343 -10.81 12.26 -5.94
N LEU A 344 -11.76 11.34 -5.86
CA LEU A 344 -12.86 11.24 -6.82
C LEU A 344 -13.76 12.47 -6.76
N LYS A 345 -14.09 12.97 -5.56
CA LYS A 345 -14.86 14.21 -5.38
C LYS A 345 -14.13 15.45 -5.94
N ALA A 346 -12.81 15.54 -5.73
CA ALA A 346 -12.03 16.68 -6.22
C ALA A 346 -11.92 16.72 -7.74
N SER A 347 -11.79 15.56 -8.39
CA SER A 347 -11.66 15.46 -9.85
C SER A 347 -13.02 15.41 -10.57
N MET A 348 -14.10 15.09 -9.86
CA MET A 348 -15.47 15.02 -10.38
C MET A 348 -16.43 15.73 -9.41
N PRO A 349 -16.50 17.06 -9.40
CA PRO A 349 -17.31 17.81 -8.42
C PRO A 349 -18.80 17.45 -8.40
N ASP A 350 -19.34 16.98 -9.51
CA ASP A 350 -20.77 16.60 -9.66
C ASP A 350 -20.99 15.08 -9.48
N ILE A 351 -20.00 14.34 -8.95
CA ILE A 351 -20.12 12.89 -8.77
C ILE A 351 -21.27 12.55 -7.81
N THR A 352 -22.15 11.64 -8.22
CA THR A 352 -23.21 11.16 -7.32
C THR A 352 -22.69 10.13 -6.32
N PRO A 353 -23.36 9.91 -5.18
CA PRO A 353 -22.99 8.86 -4.23
C PRO A 353 -22.89 7.47 -4.88
N GLU A 354 -23.80 7.15 -5.79
CA GLU A 354 -23.82 5.86 -6.51
C GLU A 354 -22.61 5.72 -7.42
N GLN A 355 -22.26 6.78 -8.16
CA GLN A 355 -21.07 6.79 -9.01
C GLN A 355 -19.79 6.67 -8.17
N LEU A 356 -19.73 7.34 -7.03
CA LEU A 356 -18.61 7.28 -6.10
C LEU A 356 -18.35 5.85 -5.63
N ILE A 357 -19.42 5.14 -5.21
CA ILE A 357 -19.35 3.73 -4.81
C ILE A 357 -18.89 2.83 -5.97
N ARG A 358 -19.46 3.04 -7.18
CA ARG A 358 -19.10 2.24 -8.36
C ARG A 358 -17.63 2.41 -8.74
N LEU A 359 -17.13 3.65 -8.74
CA LEU A 359 -15.74 3.96 -9.10
C LEU A 359 -14.74 3.54 -8.02
N ASP A 360 -15.10 3.61 -6.74
CA ASP A 360 -14.31 3.05 -5.65
C ASP A 360 -14.11 1.53 -5.84
N LYS A 361 -15.20 0.80 -6.03
CA LYS A 361 -15.17 -0.65 -6.32
C LYS A 361 -14.37 -0.98 -7.58
N LEU A 362 -14.51 -0.18 -8.65
CA LEU A 362 -13.76 -0.34 -9.90
C LEU A 362 -12.26 -0.17 -9.65
N ALA A 363 -11.85 0.89 -8.96
CA ALA A 363 -10.46 1.20 -8.64
C ALA A 363 -9.79 0.03 -7.89
N GLN A 364 -10.44 -0.46 -6.85
CA GLN A 364 -9.88 -1.58 -6.07
C GLN A 364 -9.89 -2.90 -6.85
N THR A 365 -10.83 -3.10 -7.77
CA THR A 365 -10.77 -4.28 -8.64
C THR A 365 -9.51 -4.25 -9.51
N VAL A 366 -9.12 -3.09 -10.03
CA VAL A 366 -7.85 -2.95 -10.77
C VAL A 366 -6.66 -3.30 -9.86
N VAL A 367 -6.61 -2.77 -8.65
CA VAL A 367 -5.52 -3.03 -7.69
C VAL A 367 -5.40 -4.53 -7.38
N PHE A 368 -6.51 -5.19 -7.05
CA PHE A 368 -6.51 -6.59 -6.61
C PHE A 368 -6.38 -7.61 -7.74
N THR A 369 -6.62 -7.24 -8.98
CA THR A 369 -6.42 -8.11 -10.16
C THR A 369 -5.10 -7.84 -10.90
N SER A 370 -4.32 -6.83 -10.47
CA SER A 370 -2.96 -6.57 -10.94
C SER A 370 -1.94 -7.54 -10.34
N GLN A 371 -0.83 -7.81 -11.05
CA GLN A 371 0.17 -8.79 -10.65
C GLN A 371 1.12 -8.33 -9.54
N GLY A 372 1.16 -7.04 -9.20
CA GLY A 372 1.91 -6.50 -8.07
C GLY A 372 1.31 -6.87 -6.70
N ILE A 373 1.89 -6.35 -5.64
CA ILE A 373 1.40 -6.55 -4.27
C ILE A 373 0.30 -5.52 -3.99
N PRO A 374 -0.94 -5.92 -3.71
CA PRO A 374 -2.04 -4.99 -3.45
C PRO A 374 -1.91 -4.31 -2.10
N PHE A 375 -2.28 -3.04 -2.07
CA PHE A 375 -2.18 -2.15 -0.93
C PHE A 375 -3.49 -1.38 -0.77
N ILE A 376 -4.00 -1.28 0.45
CA ILE A 376 -5.22 -0.57 0.84
C ILE A 376 -4.86 0.47 1.90
N TYR A 377 -5.34 1.68 1.77
CA TYR A 377 -5.33 2.67 2.84
C TYR A 377 -6.52 2.44 3.79
N ALA A 378 -6.27 2.40 5.10
CA ALA A 378 -7.27 2.08 6.12
C ALA A 378 -8.53 2.95 5.99
N GLY A 379 -9.67 2.27 5.92
CA GLY A 379 -10.98 2.90 5.80
C GLY A 379 -11.47 3.06 4.35
N GLU A 380 -10.67 2.81 3.32
CA GLU A 380 -11.15 2.81 1.93
C GLU A 380 -12.30 1.81 1.75
N GLU A 381 -12.21 0.65 2.38
CA GLU A 381 -13.23 -0.41 2.36
C GLU A 381 -14.58 -0.01 2.97
N ILE A 382 -14.63 1.13 3.65
CA ILE A 382 -15.85 1.74 4.20
C ILE A 382 -16.05 3.19 3.74
N MET A 383 -15.43 3.56 2.60
CA MET A 383 -15.57 4.88 1.99
C MET A 383 -15.03 6.02 2.86
N ARG A 384 -13.81 5.86 3.43
CA ARG A 384 -13.16 6.90 4.26
C ARG A 384 -13.13 8.24 3.53
N ASP A 385 -13.45 9.30 4.28
CA ASP A 385 -13.53 10.68 3.82
C ASP A 385 -12.75 11.56 4.80
N LYS A 386 -11.75 12.26 4.30
CA LYS A 386 -10.92 13.19 5.07
C LYS A 386 -11.23 14.65 4.75
N GLN A 387 -12.46 14.91 4.26
CA GLN A 387 -13.00 16.25 4.01
C GLN A 387 -12.16 17.06 2.99
N GLY A 388 -11.53 16.37 2.04
CA GLY A 388 -10.69 16.99 1.00
C GLY A 388 -9.32 17.46 1.49
N VAL A 389 -8.90 17.06 2.69
CA VAL A 389 -7.57 17.40 3.22
C VAL A 389 -6.54 16.41 2.67
N ASP A 390 -5.61 16.91 1.86
CA ASP A 390 -4.59 16.11 1.20
C ASP A 390 -3.35 15.85 2.07
N ASN A 391 -2.91 16.82 2.83
CA ASN A 391 -1.75 16.70 3.70
C ASN A 391 -2.20 16.83 5.18
N SER A 392 -2.74 15.74 5.71
CA SER A 392 -3.37 15.73 7.03
C SER A 392 -2.43 15.34 8.17
N TYR A 393 -1.10 15.41 7.97
CA TYR A 393 -0.09 14.90 8.90
C TYR A 393 -0.19 15.45 10.34
N LYS A 394 -0.75 16.63 10.51
CA LYS A 394 -1.01 17.29 11.80
C LYS A 394 -2.46 17.78 11.97
N SER A 395 -3.36 17.30 11.12
CA SER A 395 -4.78 17.63 11.24
C SER A 395 -5.41 16.94 12.45
N PRO A 396 -6.47 17.49 13.03
CA PRO A 396 -7.09 16.89 14.22
C PRO A 396 -7.77 15.55 13.90
N ASP A 397 -8.13 14.82 14.96
CA ASP A 397 -8.87 13.56 14.88
C ASP A 397 -10.16 13.66 14.04
N ALA A 398 -10.83 14.82 14.07
CA ALA A 398 -12.04 15.08 13.27
C ALA A 398 -11.82 14.90 11.75
N VAL A 399 -10.57 15.02 11.26
CA VAL A 399 -10.18 14.77 9.87
C VAL A 399 -9.63 13.36 9.70
N ASN A 400 -8.79 12.93 10.64
CA ASN A 400 -7.98 11.72 10.48
C ASN A 400 -8.64 10.44 11.00
N ALA A 401 -9.45 10.51 12.07
CA ALA A 401 -10.05 9.34 12.68
C ALA A 401 -11.01 8.60 11.74
N ILE A 402 -10.99 7.28 11.81
CA ILE A 402 -11.93 6.43 11.06
C ILE A 402 -13.29 6.44 11.78
N ASP A 403 -14.30 6.98 11.14
CA ASP A 403 -15.71 6.90 11.58
C ASP A 403 -16.27 5.51 11.27
N TRP A 404 -16.37 4.66 12.27
CA TRP A 404 -16.83 3.28 12.13
C TRP A 404 -18.33 3.13 11.81
N ARG A 405 -19.12 4.19 11.90
CA ARG A 405 -20.52 4.19 11.41
C ARG A 405 -20.56 4.00 9.89
N ARG A 406 -19.48 4.40 9.19
CA ARG A 406 -19.35 4.19 7.75
C ARG A 406 -19.39 2.71 7.34
N LYS A 407 -18.99 1.79 8.23
CA LYS A 407 -19.13 0.35 7.97
C LYS A 407 -20.61 -0.07 7.89
N THR A 408 -21.49 0.55 8.69
CA THR A 408 -22.94 0.34 8.58
C THR A 408 -23.48 0.89 7.27
N THR A 409 -23.12 2.14 6.94
CA THR A 409 -23.64 2.83 5.75
C THR A 409 -23.14 2.22 4.45
N ASN A 410 -21.87 1.76 4.43
CA ASN A 410 -21.19 1.26 3.24
C ASN A 410 -20.82 -0.23 3.36
N GLY A 411 -21.67 -1.02 4.01
CA GLY A 411 -21.43 -2.45 4.21
C GLY A 411 -21.30 -3.25 2.91
N ASP A 412 -21.93 -2.80 1.84
CA ASP A 412 -21.81 -3.38 0.50
C ASP A 412 -20.40 -3.16 -0.10
N VAL A 413 -19.79 -2.00 0.15
CA VAL A 413 -18.40 -1.72 -0.26
C VAL A 413 -17.43 -2.60 0.55
N PHE A 414 -17.61 -2.65 1.88
CA PHE A 414 -16.81 -3.54 2.73
C PHE A 414 -16.86 -4.99 2.25
N MET A 415 -18.06 -5.50 1.97
CA MET A 415 -18.23 -6.87 1.47
C MET A 415 -17.59 -7.07 0.08
N TYR A 416 -17.59 -6.04 -0.76
CA TYR A 416 -16.93 -6.10 -2.06
C TYR A 416 -15.40 -6.23 -1.90
N TYR A 417 -14.77 -5.42 -1.06
CA TYR A 417 -13.33 -5.51 -0.74
C TYR A 417 -12.96 -6.87 -0.15
N LYS A 418 -13.73 -7.34 0.82
CA LYS A 418 -13.53 -8.68 1.40
C LYS A 418 -13.54 -9.77 0.31
N ARG A 419 -14.50 -9.73 -0.60
CA ARG A 419 -14.61 -10.71 -1.70
C ARG A 419 -13.50 -10.57 -2.73
N LEU A 420 -12.99 -9.36 -2.99
CA LEU A 420 -11.78 -9.15 -3.81
C LEU A 420 -10.55 -9.81 -3.17
N ILE A 421 -10.38 -9.63 -1.88
CA ILE A 421 -9.29 -10.25 -1.12
C ILE A 421 -9.40 -11.77 -1.17
N ASP A 422 -10.58 -12.31 -0.93
CA ASP A 422 -10.83 -13.76 -0.99
C ASP A 422 -10.61 -14.32 -2.40
N LEU A 423 -11.07 -13.61 -3.45
CA LEU A 423 -10.83 -13.95 -4.84
C LEU A 423 -9.33 -14.05 -5.16
N ARG A 424 -8.58 -13.02 -4.81
CA ARG A 424 -7.13 -13.00 -5.05
C ARG A 424 -6.39 -14.09 -4.25
N LYS A 425 -6.79 -14.35 -3.02
CA LYS A 425 -6.19 -15.42 -2.18
C LYS A 425 -6.47 -16.82 -2.75
N SER A 426 -7.65 -17.03 -3.28
CA SER A 426 -8.09 -18.32 -3.80
C SER A 426 -7.56 -18.62 -5.22
N HIS A 427 -7.26 -17.56 -5.99
CA HIS A 427 -6.87 -17.68 -7.40
C HIS A 427 -5.42 -17.23 -7.64
N PRO A 428 -4.47 -18.19 -7.75
CA PRO A 428 -3.05 -17.86 -7.95
C PRO A 428 -2.77 -17.17 -9.29
N ALA A 429 -3.66 -17.21 -10.26
CA ALA A 429 -3.55 -16.48 -11.53
C ALA A 429 -3.40 -14.96 -11.33
N PHE A 430 -4.01 -14.37 -10.29
CA PHE A 430 -3.90 -12.94 -9.98
C PHE A 430 -2.58 -12.56 -9.29
N ARG A 431 -1.70 -13.50 -8.97
CA ARG A 431 -0.48 -13.30 -8.21
C ARG A 431 0.67 -14.17 -8.72
N MET A 432 0.90 -14.09 -10.03
CA MET A 432 2.05 -14.72 -10.67
C MET A 432 3.32 -13.97 -10.25
N GLY A 433 4.12 -14.54 -9.37
CA GLY A 433 5.34 -13.91 -8.85
C GLY A 433 6.51 -13.85 -9.82
N ASP A 434 6.38 -14.45 -11.00
CA ASP A 434 7.41 -14.59 -12.02
C ASP A 434 7.04 -13.87 -13.32
N ALA A 435 7.95 -13.03 -13.81
CA ALA A 435 7.74 -12.23 -15.01
C ALA A 435 7.55 -13.08 -16.28
N GLY A 436 8.19 -14.25 -16.34
CA GLY A 436 8.01 -15.21 -17.44
C GLY A 436 6.58 -15.77 -17.47
N GLN A 437 6.03 -16.09 -16.29
CA GLN A 437 4.64 -16.54 -16.17
C GLN A 437 3.67 -15.43 -16.58
N VAL A 438 3.90 -14.19 -16.16
CA VAL A 438 3.06 -13.05 -16.58
C VAL A 438 3.09 -12.88 -18.10
N ARG A 439 4.26 -12.85 -18.72
CA ARG A 439 4.38 -12.73 -20.20
C ARG A 439 3.70 -13.88 -20.96
N LYS A 440 3.68 -15.08 -20.39
CA LYS A 440 3.08 -16.27 -21.00
C LYS A 440 1.56 -16.27 -20.89
N HIS A 441 1.05 -15.94 -19.72
CA HIS A 441 -0.35 -16.18 -19.37
C HIS A 441 -1.24 -14.92 -19.38
N LEU A 442 -0.68 -13.71 -19.24
CA LEU A 442 -1.44 -12.46 -19.29
C LEU A 442 -1.48 -11.94 -20.74
N GLU A 443 -2.67 -11.71 -21.26
CA GLU A 443 -2.91 -11.20 -22.60
C GLU A 443 -3.95 -10.07 -22.54
N PHE A 444 -3.58 -8.86 -22.99
CA PHE A 444 -4.54 -7.77 -23.13
C PHE A 444 -5.41 -7.99 -24.37
N LEU A 445 -6.73 -7.94 -24.17
CA LEU A 445 -7.70 -8.08 -25.24
C LEU A 445 -7.90 -6.75 -25.96
N PRO A 446 -8.17 -6.79 -27.29
CA PRO A 446 -8.54 -5.58 -28.05
C PRO A 446 -9.83 -4.98 -27.51
N VAL A 447 -9.87 -3.66 -27.41
CA VAL A 447 -11.05 -2.89 -26.98
C VAL A 447 -11.30 -1.74 -27.93
N GLU A 448 -12.56 -1.31 -28.06
CA GLU A 448 -12.93 -0.18 -28.90
C GLU A 448 -13.06 1.11 -28.08
N GLY A 449 -12.29 2.12 -28.47
CA GLY A 449 -12.27 3.45 -27.85
C GLY A 449 -11.52 3.49 -26.52
N SER A 450 -11.61 4.63 -25.82
CA SER A 450 -10.92 4.91 -24.56
C SER A 450 -11.73 4.50 -23.33
N ASN A 451 -11.11 4.56 -22.15
CA ASN A 451 -11.74 4.28 -20.85
C ASN A 451 -12.32 2.86 -20.73
N LEU A 452 -11.68 1.93 -21.43
CA LEU A 452 -11.98 0.52 -21.41
C LEU A 452 -10.67 -0.28 -21.46
N ILE A 453 -10.50 -1.22 -20.58
CA ILE A 453 -9.35 -2.14 -20.52
C ILE A 453 -9.90 -3.55 -20.34
N ALA A 454 -9.33 -4.51 -21.04
CA ALA A 454 -9.64 -5.92 -20.82
C ALA A 454 -8.38 -6.76 -20.96
N PHE A 455 -8.28 -7.81 -20.16
CA PHE A 455 -7.21 -8.80 -20.25
C PHE A 455 -7.71 -10.19 -19.89
N ARG A 456 -6.90 -11.15 -20.27
CA ARG A 456 -7.12 -12.56 -20.05
C ARG A 456 -5.95 -13.17 -19.30
N LEU A 457 -6.23 -14.03 -18.34
CA LEU A 457 -5.27 -14.93 -17.71
C LEU A 457 -5.60 -16.33 -18.19
N LYS A 458 -4.76 -16.89 -19.08
CA LYS A 458 -5.07 -18.08 -19.86
C LYS A 458 -4.26 -19.31 -19.41
N ASP A 459 -4.70 -20.48 -19.82
CA ASP A 459 -3.97 -21.74 -19.70
C ASP A 459 -3.63 -22.10 -18.25
N HIS A 460 -4.61 -22.04 -17.34
CA HIS A 460 -4.42 -22.31 -15.91
C HIS A 460 -3.26 -21.50 -15.30
N ALA A 461 -3.24 -20.18 -15.53
CA ALA A 461 -2.18 -19.29 -15.10
C ALA A 461 -1.75 -19.56 -13.65
N ASN A 462 -0.44 -19.72 -13.43
CA ASN A 462 0.15 -20.02 -12.11
C ASN A 462 -0.46 -21.27 -11.41
N GLY A 463 -0.96 -22.24 -12.18
CA GLY A 463 -1.59 -23.44 -11.66
C GLY A 463 -3.00 -23.24 -11.10
N ASP A 464 -3.67 -22.17 -11.50
CA ASP A 464 -5.05 -21.91 -11.10
C ASP A 464 -5.98 -23.03 -11.61
N HIS A 465 -7.03 -23.35 -10.84
CA HIS A 465 -8.02 -24.32 -11.25
C HIS A 465 -8.99 -23.78 -12.33
N TRP A 466 -9.11 -22.47 -12.47
CA TRP A 466 -9.79 -21.85 -13.60
C TRP A 466 -8.87 -21.85 -14.83
N GLU A 467 -9.38 -22.39 -15.93
CA GLU A 467 -8.62 -22.50 -17.18
C GLU A 467 -8.32 -21.12 -17.76
N ASP A 468 -9.32 -20.25 -17.69
CA ASP A 468 -9.34 -18.97 -18.37
C ASP A 468 -10.08 -17.95 -17.52
N ILE A 469 -9.45 -16.82 -17.25
CA ILE A 469 -10.06 -15.72 -16.50
C ILE A 469 -10.04 -14.48 -17.38
N ILE A 470 -11.19 -13.86 -17.59
CA ILE A 470 -11.32 -12.59 -18.31
C ILE A 470 -11.67 -11.50 -17.32
N VAL A 471 -10.91 -10.43 -17.33
CA VAL A 471 -11.13 -9.24 -16.50
C VAL A 471 -11.28 -8.04 -17.40
N ALA A 472 -12.30 -7.23 -17.16
CA ALA A 472 -12.51 -5.98 -17.90
C ALA A 472 -12.93 -4.84 -16.98
N PHE A 473 -12.47 -3.64 -17.32
CA PHE A 473 -12.72 -2.39 -16.60
C PHE A 473 -13.34 -1.38 -17.53
N ASN A 474 -14.51 -0.90 -17.20
CA ASN A 474 -15.21 0.14 -17.96
C ASN A 474 -15.46 1.35 -17.04
N SER A 475 -14.73 2.44 -17.25
CA SER A 475 -14.95 3.69 -16.51
C SER A 475 -15.93 4.66 -17.18
N ARG A 476 -16.43 4.32 -18.37
CA ARG A 476 -17.49 5.09 -19.04
C ARG A 476 -18.78 5.04 -18.24
N PRO A 477 -19.62 6.07 -18.27
CA PRO A 477 -20.94 6.02 -17.63
C PRO A 477 -21.90 5.05 -18.32
N THR A 478 -21.63 4.69 -19.59
CA THR A 478 -22.46 3.80 -20.41
C THR A 478 -21.87 2.39 -20.48
N PRO A 479 -22.71 1.36 -20.71
CA PRO A 479 -22.22 0.01 -20.98
C PRO A 479 -21.30 -0.04 -22.21
N ALA A 480 -20.33 -0.94 -22.19
CA ALA A 480 -19.40 -1.18 -23.29
C ALA A 480 -19.47 -2.64 -23.77
N ARG A 481 -19.23 -2.85 -25.06
CA ARG A 481 -19.11 -4.19 -25.65
C ARG A 481 -17.66 -4.64 -25.61
N LEU A 482 -17.47 -5.93 -25.37
CA LEU A 482 -16.17 -6.59 -25.43
C LEU A 482 -16.29 -7.90 -26.18
N THR A 483 -15.39 -8.09 -27.15
CA THR A 483 -15.23 -9.40 -27.81
C THR A 483 -14.28 -10.27 -26.98
N ILE A 484 -14.74 -11.46 -26.62
CA ILE A 484 -13.98 -12.45 -25.85
C ILE A 484 -13.86 -13.77 -26.66
N PRO A 485 -12.93 -14.66 -26.32
CA PRO A 485 -12.86 -15.98 -26.93
C PRO A 485 -14.19 -16.73 -26.81
N VAL A 486 -14.51 -17.51 -27.84
CA VAL A 486 -15.73 -18.34 -27.84
C VAL A 486 -15.70 -19.35 -26.70
N GLY A 487 -16.77 -19.41 -25.94
CA GLY A 487 -16.88 -20.32 -24.80
C GLY A 487 -18.06 -20.01 -23.91
N LYS A 488 -18.24 -20.84 -22.90
CA LYS A 488 -19.23 -20.67 -21.84
C LYS A 488 -18.49 -20.26 -20.58
N TYR A 489 -18.81 -19.10 -20.04
CA TYR A 489 -18.14 -18.51 -18.90
C TYR A 489 -19.09 -18.36 -17.72
N THR A 490 -18.57 -18.57 -16.51
CA THR A 490 -19.25 -18.19 -15.27
C THR A 490 -18.88 -16.74 -14.92
N VAL A 491 -19.88 -15.90 -14.65
CA VAL A 491 -19.69 -14.52 -14.22
C VAL A 491 -19.47 -14.51 -12.71
N VAL A 492 -18.37 -13.94 -12.22
CA VAL A 492 -18.07 -13.82 -10.78
C VAL A 492 -18.02 -12.37 -10.27
N CYS A 493 -17.79 -11.43 -11.16
CA CYS A 493 -17.90 -9.99 -10.85
C CYS A 493 -18.67 -9.29 -11.95
N LYS A 494 -19.71 -8.57 -11.58
CA LYS A 494 -20.50 -7.73 -12.49
C LYS A 494 -21.31 -6.70 -11.69
N ASP A 495 -21.35 -5.48 -12.23
CA ASP A 495 -22.22 -4.40 -11.71
C ASP A 495 -22.02 -4.11 -10.20
N GLY A 496 -20.76 -4.10 -9.75
CA GLY A 496 -20.39 -3.83 -8.36
C GLY A 496 -20.70 -4.97 -7.37
N VAL A 497 -20.94 -6.19 -7.88
CA VAL A 497 -21.18 -7.39 -7.07
C VAL A 497 -20.17 -8.48 -7.41
N ILE A 498 -19.64 -9.16 -6.40
CA ILE A 498 -18.79 -10.34 -6.55
C ILE A 498 -19.46 -11.54 -5.87
N ASP A 499 -19.57 -12.68 -6.58
CA ASP A 499 -19.90 -13.97 -6.00
C ASP A 499 -19.12 -15.07 -6.75
N VAL A 500 -18.17 -15.69 -6.07
CA VAL A 500 -17.34 -16.78 -6.66
C VAL A 500 -18.12 -18.02 -7.03
N ARG A 501 -19.32 -18.21 -6.47
CA ARG A 501 -20.24 -19.30 -6.86
C ARG A 501 -20.92 -19.02 -8.20
N GLY A 502 -20.88 -17.79 -8.67
CA GLY A 502 -21.38 -17.33 -9.96
C GLY A 502 -22.63 -16.48 -9.87
N LEU A 503 -22.62 -15.42 -10.68
CA LEU A 503 -23.74 -14.49 -10.89
C LEU A 503 -24.54 -14.84 -12.16
N GLY A 504 -24.26 -15.96 -12.78
CA GLY A 504 -24.88 -16.42 -14.02
C GLY A 504 -23.86 -16.88 -15.06
N ILE A 505 -24.36 -17.29 -16.21
CA ILE A 505 -23.58 -17.80 -17.33
C ILE A 505 -23.59 -16.77 -18.46
N GLN A 506 -22.43 -16.54 -19.04
CA GLN A 506 -22.24 -15.71 -20.22
C GLN A 506 -21.63 -16.54 -21.35
N ASN A 507 -22.21 -16.47 -22.53
CA ASN A 507 -21.65 -17.13 -23.71
C ASN A 507 -20.90 -16.09 -24.57
N GLY A 508 -19.66 -16.42 -24.98
CA GLY A 508 -18.95 -15.63 -25.98
C GLY A 508 -19.56 -15.79 -27.40
N PRO A 509 -19.12 -14.98 -28.37
CA PRO A 509 -17.93 -14.12 -28.32
C PRO A 509 -18.17 -12.68 -27.85
N GLU A 510 -19.39 -12.26 -27.57
CA GLU A 510 -19.68 -10.87 -27.17
C GLU A 510 -20.25 -10.79 -25.75
N VAL A 511 -19.71 -9.88 -24.96
CA VAL A 511 -20.21 -9.60 -23.59
C VAL A 511 -20.39 -8.12 -23.38
N ILE A 512 -21.27 -7.74 -22.45
CA ILE A 512 -21.55 -6.35 -22.06
C ILE A 512 -20.96 -6.10 -20.67
N ILE A 513 -20.12 -5.06 -20.58
CA ILE A 513 -19.57 -4.56 -19.33
C ILE A 513 -20.42 -3.36 -18.89
N PRO A 514 -21.09 -3.39 -17.74
CA PRO A 514 -21.85 -2.25 -17.25
C PRO A 514 -20.98 -0.99 -17.12
N GLY A 515 -21.60 0.19 -17.17
CA GLY A 515 -20.88 1.46 -17.00
C GLY A 515 -20.30 1.60 -15.59
N GLN A 516 -19.12 2.21 -15.47
CA GLN A 516 -18.39 2.43 -14.21
C GLN A 516 -18.29 1.15 -13.35
N SER A 517 -17.87 0.06 -13.98
CA SER A 517 -17.89 -1.27 -13.37
C SER A 517 -16.78 -2.17 -13.91
N ALA A 518 -16.45 -3.18 -13.13
CA ALA A 518 -15.61 -4.29 -13.56
C ALA A 518 -16.46 -5.52 -13.94
N LEU A 519 -15.91 -6.34 -14.82
CA LEU A 519 -16.44 -7.66 -15.17
C LEU A 519 -15.34 -8.71 -14.98
N ILE A 520 -15.63 -9.79 -14.27
CA ILE A 520 -14.73 -10.94 -14.16
C ILE A 520 -15.51 -12.20 -14.53
N LEU A 521 -14.96 -12.95 -15.49
CA LEU A 521 -15.52 -14.19 -16.01
C LEU A 521 -14.46 -15.29 -15.93
N TYR A 522 -14.90 -16.55 -15.80
CA TYR A 522 -13.98 -17.68 -15.90
C TYR A 522 -14.62 -18.90 -16.60
N LYS A 523 -13.79 -19.79 -17.09
CA LYS A 523 -14.12 -21.16 -17.52
C LYS A 523 -13.09 -22.16 -17.02
#